data_26ba801967e588af79dfa0000aa215e9
#
_entry.id   26ba801967e588af79dfa0000aa215e9
#
_cell.length_a   1.000
_cell.length_b   1.000
_cell.length_c   1.000
_cell.angle_alpha   90.00
_cell.angle_beta   90.00
_cell.angle_gamma   90.00
#
_symmetry.space_group_name_H-M   'P 1'
#
loop_
_entity.id
_entity.type
_entity.pdbx_description
1 polymer ?
#
loop_
_entity_poly.entity_id
_entity_poly.type
_entity_poly.pdbx_seq_one_letter_code
_entity_poly.pdbx_strand_id
1 'polypeptide(L)'
;AAAALLPWLAHAGLGLADPEADRAAAQVLARSDKDQREHALVVESILDVLSPWCRSLSAPEGTQLTTTRSMWHLGTRIEGMLKDPEMPSVVLAALLHPTPAVCGVPMARANALIHDLEPVPRDFYAGAVGWCDARGDGAWHVAIRCAEICGSTARLFAGAGIVEGSDPWAETHETAAKFAAMLDALGLP
;
A
#
# COMPACT_ATOMS: atom_id res chain seq x y z
N ALA A 1 9.75 -17.16 14.99
CA ALA A 1 9.68 -15.71 14.87
C ALA A 1 8.25 -15.29 14.59
N ALA A 2 7.76 -14.24 15.23
CA ALA A 2 6.47 -13.64 14.91
C ALA A 2 6.72 -12.62 13.78
N ALA A 3 6.07 -12.80 12.63
CA ALA A 3 6.09 -11.81 11.57
C ALA A 3 4.92 -10.84 11.79
N ALA A 4 5.20 -9.55 11.86
CA ALA A 4 4.21 -8.51 11.85
C ALA A 4 4.18 -7.87 10.45
N LEU A 5 3.01 -7.86 9.83
CA LEU A 5 2.76 -7.22 8.54
C LEU A 5 1.88 -5.99 8.77
N LEU A 6 2.30 -4.87 8.25
CA LEU A 6 1.53 -3.62 8.24
C LEU A 6 1.17 -3.29 6.80
N PRO A 7 0.02 -3.73 6.28
CA PRO A 7 -0.46 -3.21 5.02
C PRO A 7 -0.89 -1.76 5.23
N TRP A 8 -0.22 -0.85 4.55
CA TRP A 8 -0.54 0.56 4.50
C TRP A 8 -1.26 0.84 3.19
N LEU A 9 -2.57 1.03 3.26
CA LEU A 9 -3.33 1.64 2.18
C LEU A 9 -3.41 3.14 2.44
N ALA A 10 -2.84 3.89 1.53
CA ALA A 10 -2.83 5.33 1.60
C ALA A 10 -4.13 5.89 1.02
N HIS A 11 -4.91 6.56 1.84
CA HIS A 11 -5.99 7.40 1.37
C HIS A 11 -5.74 8.84 1.81
N ALA A 12 -5.96 9.76 0.88
CA ALA A 12 -5.59 11.14 1.02
C ALA A 12 -6.50 11.89 1.99
N GLY A 13 -6.02 12.07 3.23
CA GLY A 13 -6.35 13.26 3.95
C GLY A 13 -5.10 14.14 3.89
N LEU A 14 -5.16 15.33 3.35
CA LEU A 14 -4.07 16.28 3.41
C LEU A 14 -3.81 16.56 4.89
N GLY A 15 -2.58 16.37 5.36
CA GLY A 15 -2.12 16.92 6.64
C GLY A 15 -2.23 18.43 6.55
N LEU A 16 -3.42 18.94 6.86
CA LEU A 16 -3.73 20.35 6.78
C LEU A 16 -3.09 21.05 7.96
N ALA A 17 -2.57 22.24 7.73
CA ALA A 17 -2.02 23.10 8.79
C ALA A 17 -3.10 23.50 9.84
N ASP A 18 -4.38 23.30 9.51
CA ASP A 18 -5.52 23.50 10.41
C ASP A 18 -5.90 22.16 11.08
N PRO A 19 -5.76 22.06 12.42
CA PRO A 19 -6.10 20.84 13.16
C PRO A 19 -7.59 20.44 13.12
N GLU A 20 -8.51 21.36 12.82
CA GLU A 20 -9.93 21.05 12.69
C GLU A 20 -10.21 20.42 11.32
N ALA A 21 -9.65 20.99 10.26
CA ALA A 21 -9.74 20.44 8.91
C ALA A 21 -9.06 19.06 8.81
N ASP A 22 -7.93 18.87 9.50
CA ASP A 22 -7.21 17.58 9.54
C ASP A 22 -8.05 16.50 10.23
N ARG A 23 -8.68 16.83 11.37
CA ARG A 23 -9.60 15.89 12.05
C ARG A 23 -10.85 15.59 11.23
N ALA A 24 -11.37 16.57 10.50
CA ALA A 24 -12.52 16.35 9.61
C ALA A 24 -12.16 15.39 8.48
N ALA A 25 -10.98 15.54 7.85
CA ALA A 25 -10.47 14.64 6.82
C ALA A 25 -10.32 13.20 7.34
N ALA A 26 -9.76 13.02 8.54
CA ALA A 26 -9.66 11.73 9.19
C ALA A 26 -11.04 11.06 9.39
N GLN A 27 -12.05 11.84 9.80
CA GLN A 27 -13.41 11.33 10.01
C GLN A 27 -14.09 10.96 8.68
N VAL A 28 -13.85 11.70 7.61
CA VAL A 28 -14.36 11.38 6.28
C VAL A 28 -13.79 10.04 5.83
N LEU A 29 -12.48 9.84 5.93
CA LEU A 29 -11.82 8.59 5.59
C LEU A 29 -12.36 7.41 6.42
N ALA A 30 -12.52 7.61 7.74
CA ALA A 30 -13.02 6.56 8.63
C ALA A 30 -14.44 6.10 8.29
N ARG A 31 -15.26 6.97 7.67
CA ARG A 31 -16.65 6.70 7.32
C ARG A 31 -16.87 6.39 5.83
N SER A 32 -15.83 6.41 5.04
CA SER A 32 -15.91 6.12 3.61
C SER A 32 -16.10 4.62 3.36
N ASP A 33 -17.28 4.21 2.95
CA ASP A 33 -17.58 2.81 2.61
C ASP A 33 -16.71 2.33 1.43
N LYS A 34 -16.35 3.21 0.50
CA LYS A 34 -15.44 2.90 -0.61
C LYS A 34 -14.08 2.51 -0.06
N ASP A 35 -13.49 3.37 0.74
CA ASP A 35 -12.12 3.19 1.25
C ASP A 35 -12.03 2.00 2.21
N GLN A 36 -13.06 1.79 3.03
CA GLN A 36 -13.16 0.61 3.89
C GLN A 36 -13.22 -0.70 3.08
N ARG A 37 -13.99 -0.74 1.99
CA ARG A 37 -14.07 -1.92 1.12
C ARG A 37 -12.76 -2.18 0.39
N GLU A 38 -12.11 -1.15 -0.14
CA GLU A 38 -10.79 -1.26 -0.79
C GLU A 38 -9.76 -1.81 0.19
N HIS A 39 -9.72 -1.28 1.41
CA HIS A 39 -8.82 -1.75 2.44
C HIS A 39 -9.11 -3.20 2.86
N ALA A 40 -10.39 -3.56 3.03
CA ALA A 40 -10.80 -4.91 3.39
C ALA A 40 -10.34 -5.96 2.37
N LEU A 41 -10.48 -5.67 1.07
CA LEU A 41 -9.99 -6.55 0.00
C LEU A 41 -8.50 -6.90 0.14
N VAL A 42 -7.68 -5.93 0.53
CA VAL A 42 -6.25 -6.16 0.74
C VAL A 42 -5.99 -7.00 1.99
N VAL A 43 -6.66 -6.69 3.09
CA VAL A 43 -6.54 -7.43 4.34
C VAL A 43 -6.96 -8.90 4.16
N GLU A 44 -8.12 -9.12 3.54
CA GLU A 44 -8.65 -10.46 3.24
C GLU A 44 -7.68 -11.24 2.35
N SER A 45 -7.19 -10.63 1.28
CA SER A 45 -6.22 -11.28 0.38
C SER A 45 -4.93 -11.69 1.11
N ILE A 46 -4.42 -10.85 2.01
CA ILE A 46 -3.22 -11.18 2.80
C ILE A 46 -3.52 -12.36 3.75
N LEU A 47 -4.66 -12.35 4.41
CA LEU A 47 -5.07 -13.43 5.30
C LEU A 47 -5.24 -14.75 4.54
N ASP A 48 -5.87 -14.72 3.37
CA ASP A 48 -6.08 -15.90 2.52
C ASP A 48 -4.75 -16.49 2.03
N VAL A 49 -3.84 -15.64 1.55
CA VAL A 49 -2.53 -16.07 1.04
C VAL A 49 -1.65 -16.67 2.15
N LEU A 50 -1.69 -16.08 3.36
CA LEU A 50 -0.81 -16.51 4.45
C LEU A 50 -1.40 -17.64 5.30
N SER A 51 -2.72 -17.83 5.34
CA SER A 51 -3.36 -18.82 6.20
C SER A 51 -2.84 -20.26 6.02
N PRO A 52 -2.51 -20.74 4.81
CA PRO A 52 -1.93 -22.06 4.63
C PRO A 52 -0.55 -22.24 5.29
N TRP A 53 0.18 -21.14 5.47
CA TRP A 53 1.57 -21.12 5.96
C TRP A 53 1.68 -20.81 7.45
N CYS A 54 0.59 -20.37 8.09
CA CYS A 54 0.57 -19.96 9.48
C CYS A 54 -0.16 -20.98 10.37
N ARG A 55 0.33 -21.13 11.61
CA ARG A 55 -0.37 -21.86 12.71
C ARG A 55 -1.44 -20.98 13.33
N SER A 56 -1.15 -19.68 13.41
CA SER A 56 -2.09 -18.64 13.83
C SER A 56 -1.86 -17.41 12.95
N LEU A 57 -2.94 -16.73 12.63
CA LEU A 57 -2.94 -15.50 11.84
C LEU A 57 -4.12 -14.66 12.30
N SER A 58 -3.88 -13.40 12.61
CA SER A 58 -4.93 -12.51 13.12
C SER A 58 -4.63 -11.04 12.83
N ALA A 59 -5.66 -10.23 12.90
CA ALA A 59 -5.60 -8.77 12.89
C ALA A 59 -6.17 -8.25 14.23
N PRO A 60 -5.39 -8.29 15.33
CA PRO A 60 -5.92 -8.16 16.70
C PRO A 60 -6.56 -6.79 16.97
N GLU A 61 -6.11 -5.76 16.30
CA GLU A 61 -6.61 -4.38 16.49
C GLU A 61 -7.65 -3.98 15.42
N GLY A 62 -7.87 -4.84 14.41
CA GLY A 62 -8.69 -4.50 13.25
C GLY A 62 -8.12 -3.33 12.45
N THR A 63 -8.97 -2.69 11.65
CA THR A 63 -8.58 -1.53 10.86
C THR A 63 -8.55 -0.27 11.73
N GLN A 64 -7.44 0.45 11.69
CA GLN A 64 -7.21 1.69 12.43
C GLN A 64 -6.93 2.84 11.48
N LEU A 65 -7.28 4.05 11.91
CA LEU A 65 -6.74 5.27 11.30
C LEU A 65 -5.30 5.46 11.76
N THR A 66 -4.42 5.67 10.82
CA THR A 66 -3.02 5.97 11.07
C THR A 66 -2.58 7.14 10.21
N THR A 67 -1.55 7.86 10.61
CA THR A 67 -1.09 9.04 9.92
C THR A 67 0.38 8.93 9.55
N THR A 68 0.71 9.44 8.38
CA THR A 68 2.06 9.87 8.02
C THR A 68 2.15 11.38 8.12
N ARG A 69 3.31 11.95 7.81
CA ARG A 69 3.52 13.41 7.88
C ARG A 69 2.47 14.24 7.11
N SER A 70 1.94 13.71 6.03
CA SER A 70 1.10 14.45 5.09
C SER A 70 -0.26 13.83 4.82
N MET A 71 -0.56 12.65 5.36
CA MET A 71 -1.76 11.90 4.95
C MET A 71 -2.27 10.97 6.02
N TRP A 72 -3.59 10.85 6.12
CA TRP A 72 -4.29 9.80 6.86
C TRP A 72 -4.39 8.53 6.03
N HIS A 73 -4.34 7.39 6.70
CA HIS A 73 -4.42 6.06 6.09
C HIS A 73 -5.31 5.14 6.91
N LEU A 74 -5.96 4.20 6.25
CA LEU A 74 -6.44 3.00 6.90
C LEU A 74 -5.29 2.00 6.99
N GLY A 75 -5.04 1.46 8.16
CA GLY A 75 -3.98 0.48 8.42
C GLY A 75 -4.53 -0.69 9.23
N THR A 76 -4.08 -1.89 8.92
CA THR A 76 -4.40 -3.11 9.70
C THR A 76 -3.12 -3.85 10.00
N ARG A 77 -2.83 -4.03 11.28
CA ARG A 77 -1.72 -4.86 11.72
C ARG A 77 -2.14 -6.33 11.66
N ILE A 78 -1.44 -7.12 10.84
CA ILE A 78 -1.64 -8.56 10.72
C ILE A 78 -0.44 -9.26 11.35
N GLU A 79 -0.69 -10.18 12.25
CA GLU A 79 0.31 -10.97 12.95
C GLU A 79 0.10 -12.45 12.70
N GLY A 80 1.19 -13.18 12.50
CA GLY A 80 1.12 -14.61 12.27
C GLY A 80 2.29 -15.37 12.86
N MET A 81 2.04 -16.63 13.21
CA MET A 81 3.06 -17.60 13.58
C MET A 81 3.20 -18.63 12.46
N LEU A 82 4.33 -18.67 11.83
CA LEU A 82 4.60 -19.59 10.72
C LEU A 82 4.60 -21.06 11.17
N LYS A 83 4.12 -21.96 10.31
CA LYS A 83 4.24 -23.41 10.48
C LYS A 83 5.69 -23.86 10.40
N ASP A 84 6.42 -23.29 9.44
CA ASP A 84 7.85 -23.46 9.29
C ASP A 84 8.58 -22.22 9.82
N PRO A 85 9.27 -22.31 10.97
CA PRO A 85 9.97 -21.19 11.55
C PRO A 85 11.21 -20.76 10.77
N GLU A 86 11.68 -21.60 9.84
CA GLU A 86 12.85 -21.32 8.99
C GLU A 86 12.47 -20.70 7.64
N MET A 87 11.19 -20.50 7.37
CA MET A 87 10.74 -19.86 6.12
C MET A 87 11.28 -18.43 6.02
N PRO A 88 12.09 -18.12 4.99
CA PRO A 88 12.67 -16.80 4.86
C PRO A 88 11.62 -15.73 4.52
N SER A 89 11.82 -14.52 5.05
CA SER A 89 10.93 -13.37 4.81
C SER A 89 10.79 -13.00 3.33
N VAL A 90 11.81 -13.27 2.50
CA VAL A 90 11.74 -13.07 1.04
C VAL A 90 10.69 -13.97 0.39
N VAL A 91 10.50 -15.19 0.88
CA VAL A 91 9.46 -16.10 0.37
C VAL A 91 8.07 -15.56 0.73
N LEU A 92 7.89 -15.05 1.96
CA LEU A 92 6.64 -14.40 2.36
C LEU A 92 6.36 -13.17 1.51
N ALA A 93 7.37 -12.36 1.24
CA ALA A 93 7.22 -11.21 0.35
C ALA A 93 6.80 -11.63 -1.06
N ALA A 94 7.42 -12.68 -1.61
CA ALA A 94 7.07 -13.20 -2.95
C ALA A 94 5.67 -13.80 -3.02
N LEU A 95 5.19 -14.43 -1.94
CA LEU A 95 3.82 -14.95 -1.86
C LEU A 95 2.78 -13.83 -1.83
N LEU A 96 3.08 -12.72 -1.15
CA LEU A 96 2.16 -11.59 -0.98
C LEU A 96 2.18 -10.62 -2.16
N HIS A 97 3.28 -10.58 -2.92
CA HIS A 97 3.44 -9.60 -3.98
C HIS A 97 3.02 -10.13 -5.35
N PRO A 98 2.30 -9.32 -6.16
CA PRO A 98 1.71 -8.02 -5.83
C PRO A 98 0.43 -8.15 -4.99
N THR A 99 0.25 -7.23 -4.05
CA THR A 99 -1.00 -7.17 -3.28
C THR A 99 -2.12 -6.54 -4.11
N PRO A 100 -3.40 -6.73 -3.75
CA PRO A 100 -4.51 -6.02 -4.39
C PRO A 100 -4.37 -4.50 -4.39
N ALA A 101 -3.69 -3.94 -3.39
CA ALA A 101 -3.46 -2.50 -3.27
C ALA A 101 -2.65 -1.88 -4.43
N VAL A 102 -1.85 -2.69 -5.12
CA VAL A 102 -0.99 -2.22 -6.22
C VAL A 102 -1.26 -2.94 -7.54
N CYS A 103 -2.05 -4.00 -7.52
CA CYS A 103 -2.43 -4.74 -8.72
C CYS A 103 -3.95 -4.74 -8.90
N GLY A 104 -4.67 -5.45 -8.04
CA GLY A 104 -6.12 -5.60 -8.08
C GLY A 104 -6.55 -7.07 -7.98
N VAL A 105 -7.87 -7.29 -7.98
CA VAL A 105 -8.51 -8.61 -7.86
C VAL A 105 -9.52 -8.80 -8.99
N PRO A 106 -9.51 -9.94 -9.70
CA PRO A 106 -8.54 -11.03 -9.70
C PRO A 106 -7.19 -10.61 -10.31
N MET A 107 -6.10 -11.00 -9.66
CA MET A 107 -4.75 -10.53 -9.98
C MET A 107 -4.38 -10.65 -11.47
N ALA A 108 -4.62 -11.81 -12.10
CA ALA A 108 -4.24 -12.04 -13.50
C ALA A 108 -4.94 -11.07 -14.46
N ARG A 109 -6.23 -10.79 -14.21
CA ARG A 109 -7.01 -9.85 -15.03
C ARG A 109 -6.59 -8.42 -14.78
N ALA A 110 -6.38 -8.04 -13.51
CA ALA A 110 -5.93 -6.72 -13.14
C ALA A 110 -4.56 -6.42 -13.74
N ASN A 111 -3.62 -7.36 -13.66
CA ASN A 111 -2.29 -7.22 -14.25
C ASN A 111 -2.33 -7.03 -15.78
N ALA A 112 -3.18 -7.76 -16.48
CA ALA A 112 -3.38 -7.57 -17.92
C ALA A 112 -3.92 -6.16 -18.24
N LEU A 113 -4.93 -5.70 -17.50
CA LEU A 113 -5.50 -4.37 -17.68
C LEU A 113 -4.48 -3.24 -17.39
N ILE A 114 -3.68 -3.40 -16.35
CA ILE A 114 -2.59 -2.45 -16.02
C ILE A 114 -1.63 -2.35 -17.20
N HIS A 115 -1.20 -3.50 -17.74
CA HIS A 115 -0.29 -3.53 -18.89
C HIS A 115 -0.88 -2.87 -20.14
N ASP A 116 -2.18 -3.05 -20.37
CA ASP A 116 -2.86 -2.54 -21.56
C ASP A 116 -3.24 -1.05 -21.47
N LEU A 117 -3.53 -0.57 -20.25
CA LEU A 117 -4.10 0.77 -20.04
C LEU A 117 -3.09 1.81 -19.57
N GLU A 118 -2.06 1.41 -18.84
CA GLU A 118 -1.07 2.37 -18.36
C GLU A 118 -0.14 2.84 -19.48
N PRO A 119 0.02 4.17 -19.64
CA PRO A 119 0.77 4.74 -20.76
C PRO A 119 2.29 4.57 -20.62
N VAL A 120 2.77 4.25 -19.44
CA VAL A 120 4.20 4.07 -19.12
C VAL A 120 4.42 2.79 -18.32
N PRO A 121 5.53 2.08 -18.54
CA PRO A 121 5.86 0.89 -17.75
C PRO A 121 6.12 1.28 -16.29
N ARG A 122 5.75 0.39 -15.39
CA ARG A 122 5.92 0.60 -13.95
C ARG A 122 7.37 0.46 -13.47
N ASP A 123 8.17 -0.33 -14.17
CA ASP A 123 9.55 -0.66 -13.79
C ASP A 123 9.61 -1.12 -12.31
N PHE A 124 10.26 -0.36 -11.43
CA PHE A 124 10.30 -0.62 -9.99
C PHE A 124 9.05 -0.16 -9.24
N TYR A 125 8.23 0.71 -9.83
CA TYR A 125 7.01 1.20 -9.20
C TYR A 125 6.05 0.04 -8.95
N ALA A 126 5.44 0.03 -7.76
CA ALA A 126 4.58 -1.04 -7.28
C ALA A 126 5.27 -2.40 -7.09
N GLY A 127 6.60 -2.46 -7.18
CA GLY A 127 7.40 -3.61 -6.84
C GLY A 127 7.59 -3.78 -5.32
N ALA A 128 8.44 -4.70 -4.91
CA ALA A 128 8.82 -4.89 -3.52
C ALA A 128 10.31 -4.62 -3.32
N VAL A 129 10.65 -3.88 -2.27
CA VAL A 129 12.03 -3.58 -1.88
C VAL A 129 12.24 -3.92 -0.41
N GLY A 130 13.37 -4.52 -0.09
CA GLY A 130 13.65 -4.92 1.27
C GLY A 130 14.98 -5.62 1.44
N TRP A 131 15.13 -6.28 2.56
CA TRP A 131 16.33 -7.07 2.89
C TRP A 131 15.90 -8.35 3.61
N CYS A 132 16.74 -9.36 3.50
CA CYS A 132 16.65 -10.61 4.22
C CYS A 132 18.05 -11.00 4.70
N ASP A 133 18.21 -11.36 5.97
CA ASP A 133 19.48 -11.81 6.52
C ASP A 133 19.69 -13.33 6.35
N ALA A 134 20.84 -13.81 6.81
CA ALA A 134 21.20 -15.23 6.70
C ALA A 134 20.35 -16.17 7.58
N ARG A 135 19.55 -15.62 8.51
CA ARG A 135 18.60 -16.39 9.33
C ARG A 135 17.20 -16.41 8.75
N GLY A 136 16.99 -15.71 7.62
CA GLY A 136 15.69 -15.56 6.99
C GLY A 136 14.87 -14.39 7.53
N ASP A 137 15.35 -13.67 8.56
CA ASP A 137 14.68 -12.47 9.05
C ASP A 137 14.81 -11.33 8.03
N GLY A 138 13.79 -10.46 7.94
CA GLY A 138 13.83 -9.39 6.95
C GLY A 138 12.68 -8.42 7.08
N ALA A 139 12.76 -7.34 6.32
CA ALA A 139 11.72 -6.33 6.17
C ALA A 139 11.52 -5.99 4.70
N TRP A 140 10.27 -5.87 4.27
CA TRP A 140 9.89 -5.64 2.89
C TRP A 140 8.84 -4.53 2.81
N HIS A 141 8.99 -3.68 1.82
CA HIS A 141 8.09 -2.56 1.55
C HIS A 141 7.62 -2.61 0.10
N VAL A 142 6.41 -2.17 -0.15
CA VAL A 142 5.93 -1.92 -1.51
C VAL A 142 6.58 -0.63 -2.01
N ALA A 143 7.16 -0.67 -3.21
CA ALA A 143 7.84 0.46 -3.83
C ALA A 143 6.80 1.43 -4.44
N ILE A 144 6.15 2.21 -3.59
CA ILE A 144 5.24 3.29 -3.96
C ILE A 144 5.81 4.62 -3.51
N ARG A 145 5.29 5.74 -4.05
CA ARG A 145 5.82 7.08 -3.74
C ARG A 145 7.32 7.12 -3.93
N CYS A 146 7.75 6.65 -5.08
CA CYS A 146 9.15 6.53 -5.46
C CYS A 146 9.44 7.38 -6.69
N ALA A 147 10.72 7.60 -6.90
CA ALA A 147 11.23 8.29 -8.07
C ALA A 147 12.39 7.49 -8.68
N GLU A 148 12.46 7.49 -10.00
CA GLU A 148 13.64 7.07 -10.74
C GLU A 148 14.47 8.31 -11.07
N ILE A 149 15.75 8.30 -10.69
CA ILE A 149 16.65 9.44 -10.94
C ILE A 149 17.70 9.00 -11.92
N CYS A 150 17.77 9.71 -13.07
CA CYS A 150 18.76 9.51 -14.10
C CYS A 150 19.41 10.85 -14.47
N GLY A 151 20.66 11.05 -14.08
CA GLY A 151 21.36 12.31 -14.25
C GLY A 151 20.63 13.47 -13.54
N SER A 152 20.15 14.44 -14.30
CA SER A 152 19.40 15.60 -13.81
C SER A 152 17.87 15.44 -13.92
N THR A 153 17.40 14.27 -14.33
CA THR A 153 15.96 14.00 -14.52
C THR A 153 15.45 13.07 -13.43
N ALA A 154 14.32 13.41 -12.83
CA ALA A 154 13.57 12.56 -11.92
C ALA A 154 12.22 12.21 -12.54
N ARG A 155 11.89 10.91 -12.61
CA ARG A 155 10.57 10.42 -12.97
C ARG A 155 9.88 9.97 -11.69
N LEU A 156 8.76 10.58 -11.36
CA LEU A 156 7.98 10.28 -10.17
C LEU A 156 6.82 9.36 -10.55
N PHE A 157 6.46 8.48 -9.62
CA PHE A 157 5.36 7.54 -9.77
C PHE A 157 4.35 7.70 -8.65
N ALA A 158 3.09 7.82 -9.02
CA ALA A 158 1.95 7.76 -8.11
C ALA A 158 0.75 7.15 -8.84
N GLY A 159 -0.21 6.63 -8.10
CA GLY A 159 -1.45 6.04 -8.64
C GLY A 159 -2.51 5.95 -7.57
N ALA A 160 -3.73 5.66 -7.99
CA ALA A 160 -4.88 5.44 -7.14
C ALA A 160 -5.47 4.05 -7.40
N GLY A 161 -6.12 3.46 -6.39
CA GLY A 161 -6.88 2.23 -6.53
C GLY A 161 -8.21 2.51 -7.23
N ILE A 162 -8.54 1.75 -8.26
CA ILE A 162 -9.81 1.92 -8.99
C ILE A 162 -10.74 0.78 -8.60
N VAL A 163 -11.89 1.13 -8.04
CA VAL A 163 -12.95 0.21 -7.64
C VAL A 163 -14.29 0.65 -8.23
N GLU A 164 -15.31 -0.18 -8.11
CA GLU A 164 -16.66 0.19 -8.51
C GLU A 164 -17.13 1.44 -7.74
N GLY A 165 -17.53 2.47 -8.48
CA GLY A 165 -17.94 3.77 -7.94
C GLY A 165 -16.79 4.79 -7.79
N SER A 166 -15.56 4.47 -8.21
CA SER A 166 -14.49 5.46 -8.32
C SER A 166 -14.87 6.58 -9.30
N ASP A 167 -14.71 7.83 -8.86
CA ASP A 167 -14.86 9.01 -9.70
C ASP A 167 -13.52 9.41 -10.32
N PRO A 168 -13.39 9.51 -11.66
CA PRO A 168 -12.12 9.78 -12.31
C PRO A 168 -11.43 11.07 -11.88
N TRP A 169 -12.22 12.12 -11.54
CA TRP A 169 -11.66 13.39 -11.09
C TRP A 169 -11.14 13.29 -9.66
N ALA A 170 -11.90 12.61 -8.78
CA ALA A 170 -11.46 12.37 -7.41
C ALA A 170 -10.16 11.55 -7.38
N GLU A 171 -10.05 10.48 -8.19
CA GLU A 171 -8.84 9.64 -8.28
C GLU A 171 -7.65 10.43 -8.84
N THR A 172 -7.89 11.33 -9.81
CA THR A 172 -6.84 12.21 -10.34
C THR A 172 -6.33 13.17 -9.27
N HIS A 173 -7.23 13.78 -8.49
CA HIS A 173 -6.86 14.65 -7.37
C HIS A 173 -6.09 13.91 -6.28
N GLU A 174 -6.51 12.70 -5.96
CA GLU A 174 -5.79 11.83 -5.01
C GLU A 174 -4.37 11.52 -5.49
N THR A 175 -4.22 11.18 -6.77
CA THR A 175 -2.91 10.93 -7.38
C THR A 175 -2.02 12.17 -7.33
N ALA A 176 -2.56 13.36 -7.61
CA ALA A 176 -1.83 14.62 -7.50
C ALA A 176 -1.34 14.87 -6.06
N ALA A 177 -2.18 14.63 -5.05
CA ALA A 177 -1.79 14.74 -3.64
C ALA A 177 -0.66 13.76 -3.26
N LYS A 178 -0.63 12.58 -3.86
CA LYS A 178 0.43 11.59 -3.65
C LYS A 178 1.78 12.03 -4.23
N PHE A 179 1.80 12.83 -5.29
CA PHE A 179 3.03 13.43 -5.82
C PHE A 179 3.63 14.48 -4.89
N ALA A 180 2.83 15.20 -4.13
CA ALA A 180 3.29 16.27 -3.25
C ALA A 180 4.41 15.80 -2.30
N ALA A 181 4.28 14.62 -1.70
CA ALA A 181 5.28 14.06 -0.81
C ALA A 181 6.66 13.86 -1.48
N MET A 182 6.68 13.54 -2.78
CA MET A 182 7.92 13.38 -3.54
C MET A 182 8.48 14.73 -4.01
N LEU A 183 7.61 15.66 -4.38
CA LEU A 183 8.01 17.03 -4.73
C LEU A 183 8.65 17.72 -3.54
N ASP A 184 8.05 17.61 -2.36
CA ASP A 184 8.61 18.12 -1.10
C ASP A 184 10.00 17.53 -0.81
N ALA A 185 10.16 16.21 -0.99
CA ALA A 185 11.45 15.54 -0.78
C ALA A 185 12.54 16.01 -1.76
N LEU A 186 12.15 16.46 -2.95
CA LEU A 186 13.03 17.02 -3.97
C LEU A 186 13.22 18.55 -3.82
N GLY A 187 12.53 19.20 -2.88
CA GLY A 187 12.53 20.64 -2.70
C GLY A 187 11.86 21.40 -3.85
N LEU A 188 10.91 20.76 -4.52
CA LEU A 188 10.13 21.32 -5.63
C LEU A 188 8.74 21.77 -5.13
N PRO A 189 8.19 22.87 -5.68
CA PRO A 189 6.86 23.36 -5.34
C PRO A 189 5.74 22.47 -5.84
#